data_6e6c1dc0e4f1cdff12cbea13b7eca216
#
_entry.id   6e6c1dc0e4f1cdff12cbea13b7eca216
#
_cell.length_a   1.000
_cell.length_b   1.000
_cell.length_c   1.000
_cell.angle_alpha   90.00
_cell.angle_beta   90.00
_cell.angle_gamma   90.00
#
_symmetry.space_group_name_H-M   'P 1'
#
loop_
_entity.id
_entity.type
_entity.pdbx_description
1 polymer ?
#
loop_
_entity_poly.entity_id
_entity_poly.type
_entity_poly.pdbx_seq_one_letter_code
_entity_poly.pdbx_strand_id
1 'polypeptide(L)'
;LWPAVQAKVCLAQNADRRMSSDMIKIKRGLDIPLAGAPSGEVDAAVTTRAAGLLGADYHGMKPTMAVQVGDIVKRGDLLFTDKKCEGVRYTSPAGGRVSAINRGAKRAFQSVVVEIDGDEAASFDQYSAEAARALSAEAIKNQLIQSGQWTALRARPFGRVADPAT
;
A
#
# COMPACT_ATOMS: atom_id res chain seq x y z
N LEU A 1 11.05 39.93 -1.90
CA LEU A 1 11.53 40.51 -0.61
C LEU A 1 10.61 40.02 0.50
N TRP A 2 10.83 38.83 0.98
CA TRP A 2 10.23 38.32 2.22
C TRP A 2 11.20 38.70 3.34
N PRO A 3 10.79 39.48 4.34
CA PRO A 3 11.72 40.03 5.29
C PRO A 3 12.19 39.01 6.32
N ALA A 4 13.48 39.01 6.55
CA ALA A 4 14.20 38.22 7.56
C ALA A 4 13.71 38.45 9.02
N VAL A 5 12.69 39.26 9.22
CA VAL A 5 12.12 39.61 10.52
C VAL A 5 11.22 38.48 11.07
N GLN A 6 10.53 37.73 10.21
CA GLN A 6 9.63 36.69 10.68
C GLN A 6 10.37 35.43 11.18
N ALA A 7 11.55 35.17 10.65
CA ALA A 7 12.38 34.05 11.11
C ALA A 7 12.94 34.25 12.52
N LYS A 8 13.23 35.52 12.92
CA LYS A 8 13.71 35.85 14.26
C LYS A 8 12.64 35.74 15.35
N VAL A 9 11.38 36.01 15.01
CA VAL A 9 10.27 35.87 15.96
C VAL A 9 9.95 34.39 16.24
N CYS A 10 10.09 33.52 15.24
CA CYS A 10 9.87 32.09 15.42
C CYS A 10 11.00 31.41 16.23
N LEU A 11 12.24 31.89 16.12
CA LEU A 11 13.38 31.35 16.87
C LEU A 11 13.40 31.82 18.33
N ALA A 12 12.91 33.03 18.61
CA ALA A 12 12.85 33.57 19.97
C ALA A 12 11.75 32.91 20.83
N GLN A 13 10.68 32.44 20.22
CA GLN A 13 9.61 31.72 20.93
C GLN A 13 9.94 30.25 21.25
N ASN A 14 10.96 29.67 20.62
CA ASN A 14 11.39 28.30 20.90
C ASN A 14 12.51 28.17 21.93
N ALA A 15 13.13 29.27 22.34
CA ALA A 15 14.26 29.25 23.28
C ALA A 15 13.86 29.07 24.76
N ASP A 16 12.60 29.29 25.11
CA ASP A 16 12.11 29.23 26.51
C ASP A 16 11.18 28.02 26.81
N ARG A 17 11.13 27.04 25.93
CA ARG A 17 10.54 25.74 26.25
C ARG A 17 11.55 24.88 26.99
N ARG A 18 11.81 25.24 28.25
CA ARG A 18 12.32 24.25 29.20
C ARG A 18 11.34 23.11 29.20
N MET A 19 11.85 21.92 28.91
CA MET A 19 11.13 20.66 28.94
C MET A 19 10.55 20.51 30.38
N SER A 20 9.33 20.97 30.58
CA SER A 20 8.56 20.51 31.71
C SER A 20 8.21 19.06 31.42
N SER A 21 8.47 18.20 32.37
CA SER A 21 8.12 16.77 32.33
C SER A 21 6.61 16.52 32.36
N ASP A 22 5.81 17.52 32.04
CA ASP A 22 4.36 17.40 31.99
C ASP A 22 3.96 16.61 30.77
N MET A 23 3.54 15.39 31.02
CA MET A 23 3.00 14.51 30.01
C MET A 23 1.74 15.15 29.41
N ILE A 24 1.80 15.46 28.10
CA ILE A 24 0.67 16.00 27.37
C ILE A 24 -0.41 14.92 27.29
N LYS A 25 -1.50 15.09 28.04
CA LYS A 25 -2.68 14.22 27.95
C LYS A 25 -3.53 14.65 26.76
N ILE A 26 -3.56 13.85 25.72
CA ILE A 26 -4.48 14.02 24.58
C ILE A 26 -5.86 13.56 25.05
N LYS A 27 -6.80 14.51 25.17
CA LYS A 27 -8.17 14.22 25.62
C LYS A 27 -9.16 13.94 24.48
N ARG A 28 -8.80 14.29 23.26
CA ARG A 28 -9.57 14.06 22.03
C ARG A 28 -8.65 13.51 20.95
N GLY A 29 -9.22 12.89 19.93
CA GLY A 29 -8.47 12.48 18.74
C GLY A 29 -7.77 13.65 18.06
N LEU A 30 -6.84 13.35 17.16
CA LEU A 30 -6.13 14.35 16.34
C LEU A 30 -7.05 14.83 15.21
N ASP A 31 -8.15 15.50 15.56
CA ASP A 31 -9.03 16.11 14.57
C ASP A 31 -8.39 17.39 14.05
N ILE A 32 -8.17 17.43 12.76
CA ILE A 32 -7.73 18.66 12.09
C ILE A 32 -9.00 19.41 11.71
N PRO A 33 -9.24 20.64 12.25
CA PRO A 33 -10.42 21.42 11.93
C PRO A 33 -10.28 21.98 10.50
N LEU A 34 -10.68 21.19 9.52
CA LEU A 34 -10.77 21.63 8.13
C LEU A 34 -12.13 22.26 7.88
N ALA A 35 -12.14 23.42 7.21
CA ALA A 35 -13.37 24.05 6.76
C ALA A 35 -13.93 23.27 5.56
N GLY A 36 -15.21 22.88 5.65
CA GLY A 36 -15.91 22.11 4.62
C GLY A 36 -15.85 20.61 4.85
N ALA A 37 -16.82 19.91 4.28
CA ALA A 37 -16.87 18.45 4.22
C ALA A 37 -16.95 18.02 2.75
N PRO A 38 -16.33 16.89 2.37
CA PRO A 38 -16.52 16.32 1.03
C PRO A 38 -18.00 15.93 0.86
N SER A 39 -18.53 16.06 -0.36
CA SER A 39 -19.84 15.50 -0.68
C SER A 39 -19.77 13.98 -0.50
N GLY A 40 -20.78 13.37 0.12
CA GLY A 40 -20.86 11.91 0.24
C GLY A 40 -21.27 11.22 -1.07
N GLU A 41 -21.38 11.96 -2.17
CA GLU A 41 -21.78 11.42 -3.47
C GLU A 41 -20.60 10.70 -4.13
N VAL A 42 -20.86 9.49 -4.60
CA VAL A 42 -19.90 8.71 -5.39
C VAL A 42 -20.09 9.05 -6.85
N ASP A 43 -19.10 9.65 -7.49
CA ASP A 43 -19.12 9.86 -8.93
C ASP A 43 -18.80 8.55 -9.67
N ALA A 44 -19.84 7.92 -10.20
CA ALA A 44 -19.76 6.68 -10.97
C ALA A 44 -19.46 6.92 -12.47
N ALA A 45 -19.34 8.17 -12.92
CA ALA A 45 -19.14 8.49 -14.33
C ALA A 45 -17.70 8.23 -14.81
N VAL A 46 -16.75 8.15 -13.87
CA VAL A 46 -15.33 7.93 -14.22
C VAL A 46 -15.03 6.43 -14.22
N THR A 47 -14.72 5.91 -15.42
CA THR A 47 -14.26 4.52 -15.56
C THR A 47 -12.72 4.46 -15.60
N THR A 48 -12.15 3.59 -14.78
CA THR A 48 -10.70 3.33 -14.77
C THR A 48 -10.34 2.44 -15.95
N ARG A 49 -9.38 2.86 -16.77
CA ARG A 49 -8.92 2.10 -17.95
C ARG A 49 -7.68 1.25 -17.67
N ALA A 50 -6.89 1.62 -16.68
CA ALA A 50 -5.68 0.90 -16.31
C ALA A 50 -5.47 0.96 -14.82
N ALA A 51 -4.89 -0.08 -14.26
CA ALA A 51 -4.48 -0.17 -12.87
C ALA A 51 -3.06 -0.72 -12.80
N GLY A 52 -2.35 -0.45 -11.69
CA GLY A 52 -0.99 -0.96 -11.60
C GLY A 52 -0.43 -0.90 -10.18
N LEU A 53 0.69 -1.59 -9.99
CA LEU A 53 1.46 -1.58 -8.76
C LEU A 53 2.71 -0.73 -8.94
N LEU A 54 2.96 0.17 -8.00
CA LEU A 54 4.15 1.01 -7.98
C LEU A 54 5.23 0.39 -7.08
N GLY A 55 6.46 0.35 -7.59
CA GLY A 55 7.60 -0.13 -6.82
C GLY A 55 7.90 0.73 -5.59
N ALA A 56 7.61 2.04 -5.68
CA ALA A 56 7.81 2.98 -4.58
C ALA A 56 6.95 2.71 -3.35
N ASP A 57 5.78 2.06 -3.53
CA ASP A 57 4.87 1.72 -2.43
C ASP A 57 5.42 0.60 -1.53
N TYR A 58 6.43 -0.12 -2.00
CA TYR A 58 6.99 -1.29 -1.32
C TYR A 58 8.47 -1.07 -0.98
N HIS A 59 8.70 -0.37 0.12
CA HIS A 59 10.04 0.01 0.54
C HIS A 59 11.00 -1.18 0.69
N GLY A 60 12.12 -1.13 -0.04
CA GLY A 60 13.17 -2.13 0.03
C GLY A 60 12.91 -3.44 -0.72
N MET A 61 11.77 -3.58 -1.40
CA MET A 61 11.40 -4.73 -2.20
C MET A 61 12.36 -4.93 -3.39
N LYS A 62 12.63 -6.20 -3.72
CA LYS A 62 13.40 -6.61 -4.91
C LYS A 62 12.57 -7.59 -5.74
N PRO A 63 11.85 -7.13 -6.79
CA PRO A 63 10.89 -7.95 -7.49
C PRO A 63 11.53 -9.01 -8.38
N THR A 64 10.92 -10.18 -8.38
CA THR A 64 11.06 -11.21 -9.42
C THR A 64 9.75 -11.26 -10.18
N MET A 65 9.77 -10.81 -11.43
CA MET A 65 8.56 -10.78 -12.27
C MET A 65 8.15 -12.22 -12.62
N ALA A 66 6.84 -12.49 -12.48
CA ALA A 66 6.20 -13.71 -12.90
C ALA A 66 5.47 -13.55 -14.26
N VAL A 67 5.32 -12.30 -14.71
CA VAL A 67 4.61 -11.96 -15.95
C VAL A 67 5.49 -11.15 -16.89
N GLN A 68 5.08 -11.11 -18.15
CA GLN A 68 5.69 -10.32 -19.23
C GLN A 68 4.66 -9.33 -19.80
N VAL A 69 5.15 -8.34 -20.55
CA VAL A 69 4.29 -7.41 -21.27
C VAL A 69 3.52 -8.19 -22.34
N GLY A 70 2.21 -8.04 -22.37
CA GLY A 70 1.30 -8.74 -23.28
C GLY A 70 0.54 -9.90 -22.61
N ASP A 71 0.96 -10.38 -21.45
CA ASP A 71 0.27 -11.45 -20.73
C ASP A 71 -1.13 -11.02 -20.28
N ILE A 72 -2.07 -11.96 -20.34
CA ILE A 72 -3.44 -11.78 -19.82
C ILE A 72 -3.43 -12.28 -18.38
N VAL A 73 -3.93 -11.46 -17.48
CA VAL A 73 -4.01 -11.74 -16.05
C VAL A 73 -5.41 -11.47 -15.52
N LYS A 74 -5.83 -12.24 -14.53
CA LYS A 74 -7.06 -12.02 -13.77
C LYS A 74 -6.74 -11.14 -12.55
N ARG A 75 -7.73 -10.46 -12.02
CA ARG A 75 -7.61 -9.81 -10.70
C ARG A 75 -7.24 -10.86 -9.65
N GLY A 76 -6.15 -10.66 -8.93
CA GLY A 76 -5.62 -11.62 -7.96
C GLY A 76 -4.53 -12.56 -8.48
N ASP A 77 -4.26 -12.59 -9.79
CA ASP A 77 -3.14 -13.38 -10.35
C ASP A 77 -1.79 -12.79 -9.94
N LEU A 78 -0.79 -13.66 -9.83
CA LEU A 78 0.55 -13.28 -9.43
C LEU A 78 1.24 -12.43 -10.51
N LEU A 79 1.67 -11.22 -10.15
CA LEU A 79 2.49 -10.36 -11.01
C LEU A 79 3.98 -10.51 -10.72
N PHE A 80 4.36 -10.51 -9.46
CA PHE A 80 5.76 -10.68 -9.03
C PHE A 80 5.85 -11.12 -7.57
N THR A 81 7.03 -11.59 -7.18
CA THR A 81 7.40 -11.93 -5.80
C THR A 81 8.56 -11.08 -5.34
N ASP A 82 8.83 -11.02 -4.03
CA ASP A 82 9.99 -10.32 -3.47
C ASP A 82 11.12 -11.32 -3.15
N LYS A 83 12.32 -11.07 -3.69
CA LYS A 83 13.51 -11.87 -3.37
C LYS A 83 13.99 -11.74 -1.93
N LYS A 84 13.61 -10.65 -1.25
CA LYS A 84 14.05 -10.38 0.13
C LYS A 84 13.04 -10.85 1.17
N CYS A 85 11.82 -11.09 0.77
CA CYS A 85 10.72 -11.52 1.63
C CYS A 85 10.07 -12.72 0.96
N GLU A 86 10.64 -13.89 1.21
CA GLU A 86 10.23 -15.13 0.55
C GLU A 86 8.77 -15.47 0.88
N GLY A 87 8.05 -15.96 -0.12
CA GLY A 87 6.64 -16.33 0.00
C GLY A 87 5.67 -15.17 -0.26
N VAL A 88 6.06 -13.90 -0.15
CA VAL A 88 5.16 -12.77 -0.41
C VAL A 88 4.82 -12.66 -1.88
N ARG A 89 3.51 -12.58 -2.17
CA ARG A 89 2.95 -12.49 -3.51
C ARG A 89 2.35 -11.11 -3.75
N TYR A 90 2.68 -10.52 -4.88
CA TYR A 90 2.10 -9.26 -5.35
C TYR A 90 1.18 -9.57 -6.52
N THR A 91 -0.11 -9.35 -6.31
CA THR A 91 -1.16 -9.80 -7.21
C THR A 91 -1.74 -8.66 -8.02
N SER A 92 -2.35 -8.99 -9.17
CA SER A 92 -2.96 -8.01 -10.05
C SER A 92 -4.18 -7.34 -9.40
N PRO A 93 -4.25 -6.00 -9.44
CA PRO A 93 -5.40 -5.26 -8.93
C PRO A 93 -6.64 -5.36 -9.84
N ALA A 94 -6.45 -5.74 -11.11
CA ALA A 94 -7.51 -5.81 -12.11
C ALA A 94 -7.29 -6.99 -13.06
N GLY A 95 -8.37 -7.42 -13.73
CA GLY A 95 -8.30 -8.34 -14.86
C GLY A 95 -7.99 -7.57 -16.14
N GLY A 96 -7.18 -8.15 -17.01
CA GLY A 96 -6.83 -7.55 -18.29
C GLY A 96 -5.45 -7.96 -18.81
N ARG A 97 -4.83 -7.07 -19.57
CA ARG A 97 -3.53 -7.32 -20.20
C ARG A 97 -2.42 -6.50 -19.54
N VAL A 98 -1.29 -7.11 -19.27
CA VAL A 98 -0.08 -6.39 -18.83
C VAL A 98 0.40 -5.51 -19.97
N SER A 99 0.18 -4.19 -19.87
CA SER A 99 0.53 -3.23 -20.91
C SER A 99 1.96 -2.72 -20.78
N ALA A 100 2.49 -2.59 -19.57
CA ALA A 100 3.84 -2.11 -19.35
C ALA A 100 4.47 -2.65 -18.05
N ILE A 101 5.79 -2.87 -18.10
CA ILE A 101 6.65 -3.11 -16.95
C ILE A 101 7.74 -2.05 -16.98
N ASN A 102 7.56 -0.99 -16.21
CA ASN A 102 8.44 0.17 -16.21
C ASN A 102 9.65 -0.03 -15.30
N ARG A 103 10.80 0.32 -15.80
CA ARG A 103 12.07 0.27 -15.07
C ARG A 103 12.82 1.58 -15.21
N GLY A 104 13.36 2.08 -14.13
CA GLY A 104 14.16 3.29 -14.08
C GLY A 104 15.66 3.05 -14.19
N ALA A 105 16.43 4.01 -13.75
CA ALA A 105 17.90 3.93 -13.72
C ALA A 105 18.37 2.65 -13.00
N LYS A 106 19.45 2.04 -13.50
CA LYS A 106 19.99 0.78 -12.98
C LYS A 106 18.96 -0.37 -12.94
N ARG A 107 17.96 -0.32 -13.84
CA ARG A 107 16.86 -1.30 -13.93
C ARG A 107 15.99 -1.39 -12.66
N ALA A 108 15.94 -0.33 -11.85
CA ALA A 108 15.07 -0.26 -10.70
C ALA A 108 13.61 -0.41 -11.14
N PHE A 109 12.87 -1.26 -10.45
CA PHE A 109 11.44 -1.45 -10.72
C PHE A 109 10.66 -0.19 -10.37
N GLN A 110 9.90 0.34 -11.31
CA GLN A 110 9.04 1.50 -11.12
C GLN A 110 7.57 1.11 -11.01
N SER A 111 7.05 0.36 -11.99
CA SER A 111 5.66 -0.07 -11.97
C SER A 111 5.41 -1.24 -12.91
N VAL A 112 4.33 -1.96 -12.64
CA VAL A 112 3.66 -2.85 -13.59
C VAL A 112 2.26 -2.32 -13.82
N VAL A 113 1.85 -2.20 -15.07
CA VAL A 113 0.56 -1.62 -15.47
C VAL A 113 -0.24 -2.69 -16.20
N VAL A 114 -1.50 -2.83 -15.79
CA VAL A 114 -2.49 -3.72 -16.41
C VAL A 114 -3.57 -2.84 -17.04
N GLU A 115 -3.77 -2.97 -18.33
CA GLU A 115 -4.91 -2.39 -19.03
C GLU A 115 -6.13 -3.27 -18.77
N ILE A 116 -7.20 -2.66 -18.26
CA ILE A 116 -8.38 -3.37 -17.80
C ILE A 116 -9.18 -3.86 -19.00
N ASP A 117 -9.37 -5.17 -19.11
CA ASP A 117 -10.18 -5.81 -20.13
C ASP A 117 -10.97 -6.96 -19.48
N GLY A 118 -12.19 -6.65 -19.08
CA GLY A 118 -13.06 -7.58 -18.36
C GLY A 118 -12.95 -7.50 -16.82
N ASP A 119 -13.72 -8.34 -16.17
CA ASP A 119 -13.85 -8.38 -14.69
C ASP A 119 -13.48 -9.75 -14.12
N GLU A 120 -12.68 -10.52 -14.85
CA GLU A 120 -12.24 -11.83 -14.39
C GLU A 120 -11.38 -11.71 -13.13
N ALA A 121 -11.67 -12.56 -12.14
CA ALA A 121 -10.97 -12.61 -10.87
C ALA A 121 -10.58 -14.03 -10.49
N ALA A 122 -9.44 -14.16 -9.82
CA ALA A 122 -9.07 -15.41 -9.15
C ALA A 122 -10.03 -15.66 -7.98
N SER A 123 -10.44 -16.92 -7.83
CA SER A 123 -11.31 -17.32 -6.72
C SER A 123 -10.47 -17.78 -5.54
N PHE A 124 -10.83 -17.36 -4.37
CA PHE A 124 -10.24 -17.77 -3.10
C PHE A 124 -11.33 -18.34 -2.18
N ASP A 125 -10.92 -19.15 -1.20
CA ASP A 125 -11.85 -19.71 -0.23
C ASP A 125 -12.55 -18.60 0.54
N GLN A 126 -13.88 -18.76 0.72
CA GLN A 126 -14.69 -17.82 1.46
C GLN A 126 -15.10 -18.46 2.78
N TYR A 127 -14.94 -17.72 3.87
CA TYR A 127 -15.28 -18.16 5.22
C TYR A 127 -16.33 -17.25 5.84
N SER A 128 -17.29 -17.84 6.53
CA SER A 128 -18.13 -17.07 7.45
C SER A 128 -17.27 -16.52 8.60
N ALA A 129 -17.76 -15.49 9.30
CA ALA A 129 -17.04 -14.93 10.45
C ALA A 129 -16.77 -15.97 11.56
N GLU A 130 -17.65 -16.95 11.72
CA GLU A 130 -17.53 -18.04 12.69
C GLU A 130 -16.48 -19.06 12.22
N ALA A 131 -16.55 -19.48 10.94
CA ALA A 131 -15.57 -20.40 10.36
C ALA A 131 -14.17 -19.79 10.35
N ALA A 132 -14.04 -18.48 10.06
CA ALA A 132 -12.76 -17.79 10.08
C ALA A 132 -12.11 -17.76 11.48
N ARG A 133 -12.90 -17.68 12.55
CA ARG A 133 -12.41 -17.76 13.94
C ARG A 133 -11.91 -19.16 14.33
N ALA A 134 -12.39 -20.18 13.64
CA ALA A 134 -11.99 -21.58 13.90
C ALA A 134 -10.74 -22.00 13.09
N LEU A 135 -10.29 -21.17 12.12
CA LEU A 135 -9.10 -21.46 11.31
C LEU A 135 -7.83 -21.41 12.15
N SER A 136 -6.86 -22.26 11.81
CA SER A 136 -5.51 -22.14 12.36
C SER A 136 -4.82 -20.86 11.85
N ALA A 137 -3.90 -20.32 12.65
CA ALA A 137 -3.10 -19.16 12.26
C ALA A 137 -2.37 -19.38 10.93
N GLU A 138 -1.90 -20.61 10.69
CA GLU A 138 -1.20 -20.97 9.46
C GLU A 138 -2.15 -20.98 8.24
N ALA A 139 -3.37 -21.47 8.37
CA ALA A 139 -4.37 -21.42 7.32
C ALA A 139 -4.73 -19.98 6.94
N ILE A 140 -4.91 -19.11 7.93
CA ILE A 140 -5.17 -17.68 7.70
C ILE A 140 -3.98 -17.01 7.01
N LYS A 141 -2.77 -17.27 7.48
CA LYS A 141 -1.52 -16.76 6.89
C LYS A 141 -1.40 -17.18 5.43
N ASN A 142 -1.58 -18.45 5.14
CA ASN A 142 -1.51 -18.98 3.78
C ASN A 142 -2.56 -18.34 2.86
N GLN A 143 -3.77 -18.14 3.32
CA GLN A 143 -4.83 -17.46 2.58
C GLN A 143 -4.45 -16.01 2.27
N LEU A 144 -3.95 -15.26 3.26
CA LEU A 144 -3.51 -13.88 3.07
C LEU A 144 -2.34 -13.78 2.07
N ILE A 145 -1.42 -14.73 2.10
CA ILE A 145 -0.31 -14.81 1.15
C ILE A 145 -0.82 -15.12 -0.24
N GLN A 146 -1.65 -16.15 -0.40
CA GLN A 146 -2.17 -16.57 -1.69
C GLN A 146 -2.98 -15.48 -2.38
N SER A 147 -3.82 -14.77 -1.64
CA SER A 147 -4.63 -13.67 -2.15
C SER A 147 -3.85 -12.37 -2.39
N GLY A 148 -2.57 -12.29 -1.98
CA GLY A 148 -1.77 -11.07 -2.05
C GLY A 148 -2.08 -10.03 -0.96
N GLN A 149 -3.07 -10.30 -0.09
CA GLN A 149 -3.46 -9.39 1.00
C GLN A 149 -2.38 -9.25 2.08
N TRP A 150 -1.45 -10.20 2.16
CA TRP A 150 -0.30 -10.11 3.08
C TRP A 150 0.49 -8.82 2.90
N THR A 151 0.53 -8.26 1.69
CA THR A 151 1.23 -7.01 1.38
C THR A 151 0.67 -5.79 2.09
N ALA A 152 -0.55 -5.86 2.67
CA ALA A 152 -1.14 -4.82 3.49
C ALA A 152 -0.53 -4.75 4.91
N LEU A 153 0.07 -5.85 5.38
CA LEU A 153 0.72 -5.91 6.69
C LEU A 153 2.10 -5.24 6.60
N ARG A 154 2.26 -4.13 7.31
CA ARG A 154 3.46 -3.28 7.23
C ARG A 154 4.18 -3.20 8.56
N ALA A 155 5.48 -3.53 8.56
CA ALA A 155 6.35 -3.42 9.72
C ALA A 155 6.81 -1.96 9.93
N ARG A 156 6.72 -1.47 11.17
CA ARG A 156 7.26 -0.16 11.56
C ARG A 156 8.77 -0.26 11.81
N PRO A 157 9.56 0.84 11.66
CA PRO A 157 9.14 2.21 11.28
C PRO A 157 9.09 2.47 9.76
N PHE A 158 9.65 1.60 8.92
CA PHE A 158 9.90 1.90 7.50
C PHE A 158 8.78 1.45 6.55
N GLY A 159 7.70 0.89 7.05
CA GLY A 159 6.57 0.45 6.22
C GLY A 159 6.92 -0.70 5.26
N ARG A 160 7.89 -1.54 5.61
CA ARG A 160 8.20 -2.74 4.83
C ARG A 160 7.10 -3.76 4.97
N VAL A 161 6.87 -4.56 3.94
CA VAL A 161 5.98 -5.71 4.05
C VAL A 161 6.51 -6.65 5.14
N ALA A 162 5.62 -7.11 6.02
CA ALA A 162 6.00 -8.01 7.11
C ALA A 162 6.52 -9.35 6.55
N ASP A 163 7.57 -9.89 7.19
CA ASP A 163 8.11 -11.18 6.82
C ASP A 163 7.16 -12.30 7.28
N PRO A 164 6.68 -13.16 6.38
CA PRO A 164 5.84 -14.29 6.78
C PRO A 164 6.56 -15.32 7.66
N ALA A 165 7.89 -15.34 7.68
CA ALA A 165 8.67 -16.31 8.46
C ALA A 165 8.84 -15.91 9.93
N THR A 166 8.56 -14.64 10.27
CA THR A 166 8.54 -14.12 11.65
C THR A 166 7.11 -14.05 12.15
#